data_5641d1ee0e8130cf012b68da7b4a124a
#
_entry.id   5641d1ee0e8130cf012b68da7b4a124a
#
_cell.length_a   1.000
_cell.length_b   1.000
_cell.length_c   1.000
_cell.angle_alpha   90.00
_cell.angle_beta   90.00
_cell.angle_gamma   90.00
#
_symmetry.space_group_name_H-M   'P 1'
#
loop_
_entity.id
_entity.type
_entity.pdbx_description
1 polymer ?
#
loop_
_entity_poly.entity_id
_entity_poly.type
_entity_poly.pdbx_seq_one_letter_code
_entity_poly.pdbx_strand_id
1 'polypeptide(L)'
;MGALALDRDGHLAAGTSTGGMTNKRYGRVGDAPIIGAGTYANTQCAVSGTGWGEFYIRAVAVYDICARMKYAGQSLQQAAEAVIDQQIPKAGGDGGAIALDAQGNAAFPFNTEGMYRGWIGADGTAHVAIFKDEAL
;
A
#
# COMPACT_ATOMS: atom_id res chain seq x y z
N MET A 1 -7.13 -2.48 6.19
CA MET A 1 -6.13 -3.42 6.75
C MET A 1 -5.61 -4.30 5.62
N GLY A 2 -4.30 -4.48 5.51
CA GLY A 2 -3.68 -5.26 4.45
C GLY A 2 -2.54 -6.13 4.93
N ALA A 3 -2.19 -7.13 4.13
CA ALA A 3 -1.02 -7.97 4.33
C ALA A 3 -0.37 -8.27 2.99
N LEU A 4 0.94 -8.30 2.97
CA LEU A 4 1.77 -8.68 1.83
C LEU A 4 2.69 -9.82 2.24
N ALA A 5 3.02 -10.68 1.29
CA ALA A 5 3.97 -11.75 1.51
C ALA A 5 4.86 -11.95 0.27
N LEU A 6 6.11 -12.28 0.52
CA LEU A 6 7.06 -12.78 -0.45
C LEU A 6 7.50 -14.17 0.00
N ASP A 7 7.29 -15.18 -0.81
CA ASP A 7 7.70 -16.54 -0.49
C ASP A 7 9.17 -16.82 -0.87
N ARG A 8 9.64 -18.03 -0.56
CA ARG A 8 11.02 -18.44 -0.84
C ARG A 8 11.31 -18.63 -2.32
N ASP A 9 10.27 -18.78 -3.13
CA ASP A 9 10.37 -18.95 -4.58
C ASP A 9 10.25 -17.61 -5.33
N GLY A 10 10.11 -16.50 -4.59
CA GLY A 10 10.02 -15.14 -5.14
C GLY A 10 8.62 -14.73 -5.57
N HIS A 11 7.58 -15.46 -5.15
CA HIS A 11 6.21 -15.09 -5.45
C HIS A 11 5.69 -14.07 -4.44
N LEU A 12 5.03 -13.05 -4.96
CA LEU A 12 4.39 -11.99 -4.19
C LEU A 12 2.88 -12.21 -4.09
N ALA A 13 2.33 -11.93 -2.91
CA ALA A 13 0.90 -11.93 -2.68
C ALA A 13 0.46 -10.68 -1.93
N ALA A 14 -0.74 -10.19 -2.22
CA ALA A 14 -1.38 -9.09 -1.54
C ALA A 14 -2.81 -9.47 -1.13
N GLY A 15 -3.20 -9.07 0.09
CA GLY A 15 -4.56 -9.22 0.58
C GLY A 15 -5.00 -7.96 1.31
N THR A 16 -6.25 -7.55 1.12
CA THR A 16 -6.81 -6.36 1.75
C THR A 16 -8.20 -6.66 2.29
N SER A 17 -8.49 -6.20 3.50
CA SER A 17 -9.80 -6.38 4.14
C SER A 17 -10.15 -5.14 4.96
N THR A 18 -11.43 -4.76 4.94
CA THR A 18 -11.92 -3.59 5.68
C THR A 18 -13.40 -3.69 5.96
N GLY A 19 -13.84 -3.07 7.04
CA GLY A 19 -15.26 -2.76 7.27
C GLY A 19 -15.73 -1.50 6.53
N GLY A 20 -14.82 -0.79 5.86
CA GLY A 20 -15.06 0.49 5.20
C GLY A 20 -14.94 1.69 6.15
N MET A 21 -15.32 2.86 5.65
CA MET A 21 -15.35 4.11 6.42
C MET A 21 -16.39 4.06 7.53
N THR A 22 -16.13 4.77 8.65
CA THR A 22 -17.10 4.95 9.71
C THR A 22 -18.41 5.50 9.16
N ASN A 23 -19.52 4.89 9.55
CA ASN A 23 -20.86 5.32 9.15
C ASN A 23 -21.12 5.33 7.64
N LYS A 24 -20.41 4.49 6.87
CA LYS A 24 -20.68 4.33 5.43
C LYS A 24 -22.12 3.89 5.17
N ARG A 25 -22.70 4.36 4.07
CA ARG A 25 -24.05 3.94 3.66
C ARG A 25 -24.06 2.51 3.13
N TYR A 26 -25.22 1.86 3.20
CA TYR A 26 -25.45 0.53 2.61
C TYR A 26 -25.09 0.53 1.12
N GLY A 27 -24.34 -0.49 0.69
CA GLY A 27 -23.91 -0.64 -0.69
C GLY A 27 -22.67 0.18 -1.08
N ARG A 28 -22.10 1.02 -0.17
CA ARG A 28 -20.85 1.71 -0.45
C ARG A 28 -19.70 0.71 -0.56
N VAL A 29 -19.01 0.75 -1.68
CA VAL A 29 -17.80 -0.02 -1.95
C VAL A 29 -16.61 0.96 -2.00
N GLY A 30 -15.57 0.70 -1.20
CA GLY A 30 -14.29 1.42 -1.25
C GLY A 30 -13.29 0.74 -2.18
N ASP A 31 -12.03 1.08 -2.00
CA ASP A 31 -10.90 0.58 -2.79
C ASP A 31 -10.50 -0.87 -2.48
N ALA A 32 -10.71 -1.32 -1.25
CA ALA A 32 -10.18 -2.60 -0.76
C ALA A 32 -10.50 -3.82 -1.65
N PRO A 33 -11.75 -4.01 -2.18
CA PRO A 33 -12.07 -5.15 -3.03
C PRO A 33 -11.73 -4.93 -4.51
N ILE A 34 -11.24 -3.75 -4.89
CA ILE A 34 -10.98 -3.39 -6.29
C ILE A 34 -9.50 -3.60 -6.58
N ILE A 35 -9.19 -4.57 -7.45
CA ILE A 35 -7.82 -4.86 -7.90
C ILE A 35 -7.25 -3.63 -8.61
N GLY A 36 -6.08 -3.19 -8.16
CA GLY A 36 -5.40 -1.98 -8.65
C GLY A 36 -5.73 -0.72 -7.86
N ALA A 37 -6.86 -0.65 -7.18
CA ALA A 37 -7.22 0.49 -6.33
C ALA A 37 -6.70 0.33 -4.89
N GLY A 38 -7.11 -0.73 -4.18
CA GLY A 38 -6.74 -0.98 -2.80
C GLY A 38 -5.89 -2.23 -2.58
N THR A 39 -5.79 -3.10 -3.57
CA THR A 39 -4.99 -4.33 -3.53
C THR A 39 -4.45 -4.67 -4.90
N TYR A 40 -3.17 -5.03 -4.99
CA TYR A 40 -2.55 -5.46 -6.24
C TYR A 40 -1.28 -6.26 -5.98
N ALA A 41 -1.05 -7.29 -6.78
CA ALA A 41 0.23 -7.99 -6.84
C ALA A 41 0.52 -8.48 -8.26
N ASN A 42 1.79 -8.46 -8.62
CA ASN A 42 2.36 -9.10 -9.81
C ASN A 42 3.72 -9.71 -9.47
N THR A 43 4.49 -10.13 -10.46
CA THR A 43 5.80 -10.76 -10.24
C THR A 43 6.88 -9.81 -9.70
N GLN A 44 6.66 -8.51 -9.67
CA GLN A 44 7.65 -7.50 -9.27
C GLN A 44 7.27 -6.72 -8.01
N CYS A 45 5.98 -6.63 -7.73
CA CYS A 45 5.47 -5.69 -6.74
C CYS A 45 4.13 -6.17 -6.17
N ALA A 46 3.97 -6.03 -4.86
CA ALA A 46 2.71 -6.22 -4.16
C ALA A 46 2.40 -4.97 -3.30
N VAL A 47 1.15 -4.53 -3.31
CA VAL A 47 0.73 -3.33 -2.58
C VAL A 47 -0.66 -3.53 -1.99
N SER A 48 -0.85 -3.06 -0.75
CA SER A 48 -2.16 -2.91 -0.12
C SER A 48 -2.32 -1.50 0.42
N GLY A 49 -3.41 -0.84 0.03
CA GLY A 49 -3.74 0.53 0.40
C GLY A 49 -4.68 0.60 1.61
N THR A 50 -4.65 1.72 2.30
CA THR A 50 -5.57 2.12 3.36
C THR A 50 -5.77 3.63 3.31
N GLY A 51 -7.00 4.10 3.58
CA GLY A 51 -7.30 5.52 3.56
C GLY A 51 -8.67 5.82 2.99
N TRP A 52 -8.82 6.98 2.39
CA TRP A 52 -10.08 7.41 1.79
C TRP A 52 -10.25 6.80 0.40
N GLY A 53 -10.97 5.68 0.32
CA GLY A 53 -11.01 4.77 -0.82
C GLY A 53 -11.37 5.39 -2.16
N GLU A 54 -12.20 6.42 -2.19
CA GLU A 54 -12.63 7.10 -3.42
C GLU A 54 -11.46 7.72 -4.19
N PHE A 55 -10.44 8.21 -3.49
CA PHE A 55 -9.24 8.77 -4.10
C PHE A 55 -8.33 7.66 -4.64
N TYR A 56 -8.25 6.53 -3.94
CA TYR A 56 -7.50 5.35 -4.37
C TYR A 56 -8.13 4.72 -5.61
N ILE A 57 -9.46 4.64 -5.69
CA ILE A 57 -10.20 4.16 -6.86
C ILE A 57 -9.90 5.04 -8.08
N ARG A 58 -10.08 6.35 -7.96
CA ARG A 58 -9.88 7.30 -9.07
C ARG A 58 -8.44 7.35 -9.58
N ALA A 59 -7.47 7.17 -8.67
CA ALA A 59 -6.05 7.15 -9.00
C ALA A 59 -5.54 5.78 -9.45
N VAL A 60 -6.33 4.70 -9.28
CA VAL A 60 -5.86 3.31 -9.42
C VAL A 60 -4.57 3.11 -8.61
N ALA A 61 -4.57 3.60 -7.37
CA ALA A 61 -3.38 4.00 -6.62
C ALA A 61 -2.35 2.89 -6.44
N VAL A 62 -2.78 1.70 -6.01
CA VAL A 62 -1.81 0.62 -5.73
C VAL A 62 -1.25 0.00 -7.00
N TYR A 63 -2.00 0.00 -8.10
CA TYR A 63 -1.46 -0.37 -9.41
C TYR A 63 -0.47 0.67 -9.93
N ASP A 64 -0.74 1.97 -9.76
CA ASP A 64 0.17 3.05 -10.21
C ASP A 64 1.55 2.93 -9.57
N ILE A 65 1.64 2.52 -8.30
CA ILE A 65 2.92 2.23 -7.64
C ILE A 65 3.70 1.18 -8.42
N CYS A 66 3.10 0.03 -8.70
CA CYS A 66 3.75 -1.05 -9.44
C CYS A 66 4.02 -0.67 -10.91
N ALA A 67 3.15 0.10 -11.54
CA ALA A 67 3.32 0.60 -12.91
C ALA A 67 4.52 1.56 -13.03
N ARG A 68 4.74 2.43 -12.05
CA ARG A 68 5.91 3.33 -12.00
C ARG A 68 7.22 2.56 -11.89
N MET A 69 7.26 1.49 -11.12
CA MET A 69 8.41 0.59 -11.09
C MET A 69 8.66 -0.03 -12.47
N LYS A 70 7.61 -0.59 -13.07
CA LYS A 70 7.70 -1.35 -14.32
C LYS A 70 8.01 -0.48 -15.53
N TYR A 71 7.37 0.67 -15.66
CA TYR A 71 7.41 1.49 -16.88
C TYR A 71 8.26 2.74 -16.76
N ALA A 72 8.45 3.26 -15.55
CA ALA A 72 9.27 4.44 -15.30
C ALA A 72 10.62 4.13 -14.61
N GLY A 73 10.86 2.87 -14.25
CA GLY A 73 12.13 2.45 -13.62
C GLY A 73 12.34 3.02 -12.22
N GLN A 74 11.28 3.45 -11.53
CA GLN A 74 11.38 3.96 -10.17
C GLN A 74 11.65 2.82 -9.18
N SER A 75 12.37 3.12 -8.10
CA SER A 75 12.44 2.19 -6.97
C SER A 75 11.07 2.07 -6.29
N LEU A 76 10.86 1.00 -5.52
CA LEU A 76 9.63 0.81 -4.75
C LEU A 76 9.30 2.02 -3.87
N GLN A 77 10.30 2.52 -3.13
CA GLN A 77 10.15 3.69 -2.26
C GLN A 77 9.73 4.94 -3.04
N GLN A 78 10.45 5.26 -4.14
CA GLN A 78 10.12 6.42 -4.98
C GLN A 78 8.71 6.34 -5.57
N ALA A 79 8.32 5.18 -6.08
CA ALA A 79 7.00 4.96 -6.64
C ALA A 79 5.89 5.09 -5.59
N ALA A 80 6.12 4.51 -4.42
CA ALA A 80 5.16 4.53 -3.32
C ALA A 80 4.95 5.95 -2.76
N GLU A 81 6.03 6.70 -2.52
CA GLU A 81 5.97 8.11 -2.08
C GLU A 81 5.31 9.00 -3.13
N ALA A 82 5.63 8.83 -4.41
CA ALA A 82 5.03 9.64 -5.47
C ALA A 82 3.50 9.51 -5.52
N VAL A 83 2.97 8.32 -5.25
CA VAL A 83 1.52 8.09 -5.24
C VAL A 83 0.92 8.54 -3.91
N ILE A 84 1.39 8.01 -2.80
CA ILE A 84 0.76 8.17 -1.48
C ILE A 84 1.01 9.55 -0.88
N ASP A 85 2.25 10.07 -0.99
CA ASP A 85 2.62 11.33 -0.33
C ASP A 85 2.44 12.56 -1.24
N GLN A 86 2.23 12.35 -2.55
CA GLN A 86 2.07 13.46 -3.49
C GLN A 86 0.75 13.41 -4.26
N GLN A 87 0.46 12.32 -4.98
CA GLN A 87 -0.71 12.25 -5.87
C GLN A 87 -2.02 12.21 -5.09
N ILE A 88 -2.14 11.37 -4.07
CA ILE A 88 -3.35 11.26 -3.24
C ILE A 88 -3.67 12.55 -2.52
N PRO A 89 -2.73 13.25 -1.82
CA PRO A 89 -3.01 14.53 -1.21
C PRO A 89 -3.39 15.64 -2.20
N LYS A 90 -2.75 15.70 -3.37
CA LYS A 90 -3.13 16.65 -4.43
C LYS A 90 -4.57 16.46 -4.91
N ALA A 91 -5.08 15.24 -4.88
CA ALA A 91 -6.47 14.93 -5.21
C ALA A 91 -7.45 15.24 -4.06
N GLY A 92 -6.95 15.56 -2.86
CA GLY A 92 -7.74 15.84 -1.66
C GLY A 92 -7.97 14.62 -0.77
N GLY A 93 -7.27 13.52 -1.01
CA GLY A 93 -7.35 12.29 -0.22
C GLY A 93 -6.24 12.17 0.82
N ASP A 94 -6.39 11.19 1.70
CA ASP A 94 -5.39 10.80 2.67
C ASP A 94 -5.27 9.28 2.79
N GLY A 95 -4.27 8.82 3.54
CA GLY A 95 -4.08 7.42 3.86
C GLY A 95 -2.63 6.98 3.75
N GLY A 96 -2.45 5.69 3.46
CA GLY A 96 -1.15 5.07 3.34
C GLY A 96 -1.20 3.77 2.56
N ALA A 97 -0.06 3.15 2.43
CA ALA A 97 0.08 1.83 1.83
C ALA A 97 1.23 1.05 2.46
N ILE A 98 1.14 -0.26 2.35
CA ILE A 98 2.28 -1.16 2.48
C ILE A 98 2.63 -1.66 1.09
N ALA A 99 3.91 -1.70 0.78
CA ALA A 99 4.40 -2.15 -0.52
C ALA A 99 5.63 -3.05 -0.35
N LEU A 100 5.76 -4.05 -1.22
CA LEU A 100 6.82 -5.06 -1.18
C LEU A 100 7.24 -5.40 -2.61
N ASP A 101 8.54 -5.47 -2.87
CA ASP A 101 9.06 -5.92 -4.15
C ASP A 101 9.62 -7.35 -4.11
N ALA A 102 9.93 -7.90 -5.28
CA ALA A 102 10.46 -9.25 -5.42
C ALA A 102 11.89 -9.43 -4.87
N GLN A 103 12.59 -8.35 -4.53
CA GLN A 103 13.90 -8.36 -3.89
C GLN A 103 13.78 -8.32 -2.36
N GLY A 104 12.56 -8.21 -1.81
CA GLY A 104 12.31 -8.13 -0.38
C GLY A 104 12.42 -6.71 0.18
N ASN A 105 12.52 -5.67 -0.67
CA ASN A 105 12.41 -4.30 -0.19
C ASN A 105 10.97 -3.98 0.16
N ALA A 106 10.78 -3.29 1.29
CA ALA A 106 9.47 -2.86 1.76
C ALA A 106 9.39 -1.34 1.85
N ALA A 107 8.21 -0.77 1.60
CA ALA A 107 7.92 0.64 1.76
C ALA A 107 6.58 0.83 2.48
N PHE A 108 6.51 1.85 3.34
CA PHE A 108 5.37 2.13 4.20
C PHE A 108 4.98 3.61 4.14
N PRO A 109 4.68 4.16 2.94
CA PRO A 109 4.32 5.58 2.83
C PRO A 109 2.94 5.84 3.44
N PHE A 110 2.80 6.97 4.13
CA PHE A 110 1.51 7.46 4.61
C PHE A 110 1.57 8.96 4.87
N ASN A 111 0.45 9.65 4.61
CA ASN A 111 0.32 11.09 4.74
C ASN A 111 -0.62 11.52 5.89
N THR A 112 -1.00 10.59 6.74
CA THR A 112 -1.75 10.79 7.99
C THR A 112 -0.81 10.98 9.18
N GLU A 113 -1.33 11.26 10.37
CA GLU A 113 -0.54 11.38 11.60
C GLU A 113 0.17 10.07 11.98
N GLY A 114 -0.49 8.93 11.71
CA GLY A 114 0.06 7.61 11.96
C GLY A 114 -0.57 6.55 11.07
N MET A 115 0.14 5.44 10.94
CA MET A 115 -0.34 4.21 10.29
C MET A 115 0.16 3.02 11.10
N TYR A 116 -0.75 2.21 11.62
CA TYR A 116 -0.39 0.94 12.26
C TYR A 116 0.25 0.03 11.21
N ARG A 117 1.51 -0.31 11.39
CA ARG A 117 2.28 -1.10 10.45
C ARG A 117 3.21 -2.08 11.14
N GLY A 118 3.46 -3.19 10.49
CA GLY A 118 4.41 -4.21 10.96
C GLY A 118 5.19 -4.82 9.82
N TRP A 119 6.37 -5.30 10.13
CA TRP A 119 7.28 -5.90 9.20
C TRP A 119 8.02 -7.07 9.85
N ILE A 120 8.18 -8.16 9.11
CA ILE A 120 9.06 -9.28 9.48
C ILE A 120 9.96 -9.54 8.27
N GLY A 121 11.25 -9.33 8.44
CA GLY A 121 12.27 -9.61 7.42
C GLY A 121 12.68 -11.07 7.36
N ALA A 122 13.64 -11.37 6.49
CA ALA A 122 14.16 -12.74 6.31
C ALA A 122 14.86 -13.27 7.57
N ASP A 123 15.29 -12.42 8.48
CA ASP A 123 15.87 -12.76 9.78
C ASP A 123 14.84 -13.22 10.83
N GLY A 124 13.55 -13.07 10.51
CA GLY A 124 12.45 -13.44 11.41
C GLY A 124 12.18 -12.41 12.52
N THR A 125 12.87 -11.27 12.54
CA THR A 125 12.65 -10.22 13.54
C THR A 125 11.40 -9.42 13.20
N ALA A 126 10.50 -9.29 14.19
CA ALA A 126 9.27 -8.51 14.03
C ALA A 126 9.51 -7.05 14.45
N HIS A 127 9.09 -6.14 13.61
CA HIS A 127 9.09 -4.71 13.86
C HIS A 127 7.67 -4.16 13.75
N VAL A 128 7.31 -3.22 14.61
CA VAL A 128 6.01 -2.54 14.60
C VAL A 128 6.21 -1.06 14.81
N ALA A 129 5.39 -0.24 14.17
CA ALA A 129 5.39 1.20 14.33
C ALA A 129 4.02 1.80 14.04
N ILE A 130 3.79 3.02 14.52
CA ILE A 130 2.56 3.79 14.33
C ILE A 130 2.88 5.15 13.73
N PHE A 131 3.77 5.92 14.38
CA PHE A 131 4.06 7.31 14.01
C PHE A 131 5.25 7.43 13.04
N LYS A 132 5.37 8.60 12.39
CA LYS A 132 6.39 8.84 11.33
C LYS A 132 7.83 8.81 11.83
N ASP A 133 8.05 9.19 13.08
CA ASP A 133 9.35 9.21 13.74
C ASP A 133 9.83 7.86 14.26
N GLU A 134 8.97 6.84 14.19
CA GLU A 134 9.30 5.48 14.56
C GLU A 134 9.88 4.71 13.37
N ALA A 135 11.07 4.14 13.55
CA ALA A 135 11.70 3.26 12.56
C ALA A 135 11.02 1.88 12.53
N LEU A 136 11.00 1.28 11.35
CA LEU A 136 10.62 -0.11 11.11
C LEU A 136 11.84 -0.95 10.75
#